data_b10da2d4730078c5292fd2340ed2f3ff
#
_entry.id   b10da2d4730078c5292fd2340ed2f3ff
#
_cell.length_a   1.000
_cell.length_b   1.000
_cell.length_c   1.000
_cell.angle_alpha   90.00
_cell.angle_beta   90.00
_cell.angle_gamma   90.00
#
_symmetry.space_group_name_H-M   'P 1'
#
loop_
_entity.id
_entity.type
_entity.pdbx_description
1 polymer ?
#
loop_
_entity_poly.entity_id
_entity_poly.type
_entity_poly.pdbx_seq_one_letter_code
_entity_poly.pdbx_strand_id
1 'polypeptide(L)'
;SEPYLSGPEIQVLDNERHPDSFVGEGTHKAGALYDMIAPSAAANKAGEWNHYLIHINHKTNVGYVMMNGLEVTRFPVHGPEWDAMKANSKFANWEAFGSSWNGKLGVQDHGDKVSYRNIKLRAL
;
A
#
# COMPACT_ATOMS: atom_id res chain seq x y z
N SER A 1 -3.34 2.85 19.71
CA SER A 1 -2.16 2.78 18.83
C SER A 1 -2.58 3.12 17.41
N GLU A 2 -1.74 3.86 16.73
CA GLU A 2 -2.02 4.29 15.37
C GLU A 2 -1.87 3.12 14.39
N PRO A 3 -2.81 2.90 13.46
CA PRO A 3 -2.77 1.78 12.53
C PRO A 3 -1.49 1.72 11.68
N TYR A 4 -0.98 2.88 11.27
CA TYR A 4 0.22 2.99 10.44
C TYR A 4 1.51 2.52 11.13
N LEU A 5 1.52 2.41 12.46
CA LEU A 5 2.69 1.91 13.19
C LEU A 5 2.93 0.41 13.01
N SER A 6 1.91 -0.33 12.60
CA SER A 6 1.97 -1.79 12.46
C SER A 6 1.48 -2.32 11.12
N GLY A 7 0.62 -1.59 10.42
CA GLY A 7 -0.01 -2.03 9.18
C GLY A 7 0.71 -1.51 7.95
N PRO A 8 1.11 -2.39 7.02
CA PRO A 8 1.52 -1.97 5.69
C PRO A 8 0.39 -1.23 4.97
N GLU A 9 0.76 -0.23 4.18
CA GLU A 9 -0.16 0.67 3.51
C GLU A 9 -0.05 0.53 1.99
N ILE A 10 -1.20 0.42 1.34
CA ILE A 10 -1.32 0.62 -0.10
C ILE A 10 -1.77 2.06 -0.33
N GLN A 11 -0.90 2.84 -0.93
CA GLN A 11 -1.07 4.29 -1.03
C GLN A 11 -2.26 4.70 -1.90
N VAL A 12 -2.99 5.69 -1.42
CA VAL A 12 -4.04 6.40 -2.17
C VAL A 12 -3.81 7.89 -2.02
N LEU A 13 -3.39 8.56 -3.10
CA LEU A 13 -3.20 10.00 -3.10
C LEU A 13 -3.26 10.59 -4.51
N ASP A 14 -3.30 11.92 -4.60
CA ASP A 14 -3.17 12.66 -5.86
C ASP A 14 -1.69 12.72 -6.28
N ASN A 15 -1.31 11.94 -7.29
CA ASN A 15 0.06 11.88 -7.77
C ASN A 15 0.59 13.20 -8.35
N GLU A 16 -0.30 14.09 -8.80
CA GLU A 16 0.09 15.35 -9.47
C GLU A 16 0.28 16.50 -8.49
N ARG A 17 -0.46 16.48 -7.35
CA ARG A 17 -0.55 17.65 -6.46
C ARG A 17 -0.08 17.40 -5.04
N HIS A 18 -0.20 16.17 -4.55
CA HIS A 18 0.18 15.88 -3.17
C HIS A 18 1.70 15.89 -3.03
N PRO A 19 2.28 16.68 -2.09
CA PRO A 19 3.73 16.82 -1.96
C PRO A 19 4.46 15.49 -1.76
N ASP A 20 3.85 14.55 -1.03
CA ASP A 20 4.43 13.25 -0.74
C ASP A 20 4.64 12.38 -1.99
N SER A 21 3.89 12.61 -3.08
CA SER A 21 4.05 11.87 -4.34
C SER A 21 5.41 12.07 -5.00
N PHE A 22 6.11 13.15 -4.68
CA PHE A 22 7.42 13.51 -5.23
C PHE A 22 8.59 13.01 -4.38
N VAL A 23 8.30 12.32 -3.29
CA VAL A 23 9.28 11.73 -2.39
C VAL A 23 9.42 10.23 -2.67
N GLY A 24 10.59 9.65 -2.30
CA GLY A 24 10.78 8.19 -2.30
C GLY A 24 10.85 7.53 -3.68
N GLU A 25 11.23 8.27 -4.72
CA GLU A 25 11.42 7.71 -6.07
C GLU A 25 10.20 6.92 -6.60
N GLY A 26 9.00 7.38 -6.26
CA GLY A 26 7.74 6.75 -6.66
C GLY A 26 7.13 5.82 -5.62
N THR A 27 7.83 5.46 -4.55
CA THR A 27 7.29 4.58 -3.50
C THR A 27 6.19 5.23 -2.65
N HIS A 28 5.95 6.53 -2.84
CA HIS A 28 4.86 7.27 -2.19
C HIS A 28 3.68 7.58 -3.12
N LYS A 29 3.69 7.09 -4.36
CA LYS A 29 2.61 7.29 -5.33
C LYS A 29 1.44 6.32 -5.10
N ALA A 30 0.27 6.70 -5.59
CA ALA A 30 -0.92 5.85 -5.54
C ALA A 30 -0.67 4.45 -6.13
N GLY A 31 -1.06 3.41 -5.40
CA GLY A 31 -0.80 2.01 -5.74
C GLY A 31 0.50 1.44 -5.19
N ALA A 32 1.38 2.24 -4.63
CA ALA A 32 2.61 1.78 -3.99
C ALA A 32 2.31 0.91 -2.76
N LEU A 33 3.20 -0.06 -2.49
CA LEU A 33 3.43 -0.48 -1.10
C LEU A 33 4.29 0.62 -0.47
N TYR A 34 3.65 1.45 0.34
CA TYR A 34 4.18 2.74 0.78
C TYR A 34 5.59 2.65 1.36
N ASP A 35 6.45 3.52 0.86
CA ASP A 35 7.89 3.63 1.17
C ASP A 35 8.74 2.38 0.90
N MET A 36 8.17 1.36 0.22
CA MET A 36 8.84 0.09 -0.03
C MET A 36 8.90 -0.27 -1.52
N ILE A 37 7.77 -0.23 -2.25
CA ILE A 37 7.73 -0.59 -3.67
C ILE A 37 6.88 0.42 -4.44
N ALA A 38 7.48 1.01 -5.48
CA ALA A 38 6.77 1.90 -6.40
C ALA A 38 5.83 1.12 -7.33
N PRO A 39 4.67 1.69 -7.71
CA PRO A 39 3.80 1.08 -8.70
C PRO A 39 4.39 1.20 -10.11
N SER A 40 4.10 0.22 -10.97
CA SER A 40 4.56 0.19 -12.36
C SER A 40 3.74 1.05 -13.32
N ALA A 41 2.58 1.56 -12.87
CA ALA A 41 1.71 2.42 -13.67
C ALA A 41 1.04 3.48 -12.79
N ALA A 42 0.62 4.57 -13.40
CA ALA A 42 -0.03 5.69 -12.71
C ALA A 42 -1.52 5.42 -12.47
N ALA A 43 -2.04 5.97 -11.37
CA ALA A 43 -3.46 6.08 -11.10
C ALA A 43 -4.13 7.09 -12.06
N ASN A 44 -5.45 7.00 -12.19
CA ASN A 44 -6.25 8.07 -12.79
C ASN A 44 -6.12 9.35 -11.95
N LYS A 45 -6.34 10.49 -12.59
CA LYS A 45 -6.22 11.80 -11.95
C LYS A 45 -7.21 11.99 -10.81
N ALA A 46 -6.89 12.91 -9.90
CA ALA A 46 -7.83 13.35 -8.86
C ALA A 46 -9.17 13.82 -9.49
N GLY A 47 -10.27 13.40 -8.89
CA GLY A 47 -11.62 13.59 -9.43
C GLY A 47 -12.16 12.41 -10.23
N GLU A 48 -11.32 11.46 -10.58
CA GLU A 48 -11.70 10.20 -11.22
C GLU A 48 -11.63 9.03 -10.24
N TRP A 49 -12.48 8.02 -10.45
CA TRP A 49 -12.42 6.80 -9.65
C TRP A 49 -11.26 5.92 -10.08
N ASN A 50 -10.57 5.34 -9.08
CA ASN A 50 -9.61 4.27 -9.26
C ASN A 50 -10.15 2.99 -8.62
N HIS A 51 -10.00 1.88 -9.32
CA HIS A 51 -10.33 0.55 -8.79
C HIS A 51 -9.08 -0.12 -8.26
N TYR A 52 -9.12 -0.55 -6.99
CA TYR A 52 -8.06 -1.30 -6.34
C TYR A 52 -8.53 -2.71 -6.03
N LEU A 53 -7.71 -3.71 -6.37
CA LEU A 53 -7.81 -5.06 -5.84
C LEU A 53 -6.49 -5.36 -5.12
N ILE A 54 -6.57 -5.61 -3.83
CA ILE A 54 -5.41 -5.95 -2.99
C ILE A 54 -5.54 -7.42 -2.61
N HIS A 55 -4.53 -8.21 -2.97
CA HIS A 55 -4.44 -9.62 -2.64
C HIS A 55 -3.30 -9.85 -1.65
N ILE A 56 -3.59 -10.51 -0.55
CA ILE A 56 -2.61 -10.89 0.47
C ILE A 56 -2.79 -12.37 0.79
N ASN A 57 -1.76 -13.17 0.55
CA ASN A 57 -1.78 -14.60 0.83
C ASN A 57 -0.51 -15.03 1.55
N HIS A 58 -0.61 -15.23 2.86
CA HIS A 58 0.52 -15.64 3.69
C HIS A 58 0.99 -17.07 3.43
N LYS A 59 0.09 -17.96 2.94
CA LYS A 59 0.46 -19.35 2.62
C LYS A 59 1.38 -19.43 1.40
N THR A 60 1.13 -18.60 0.41
CA THR A 60 1.94 -18.54 -0.81
C THR A 60 3.01 -17.47 -0.76
N ASN A 61 3.04 -16.68 0.28
CA ASN A 61 3.95 -15.54 0.47
C ASN A 61 3.85 -14.50 -0.66
N VAL A 62 2.63 -14.21 -1.10
CA VAL A 62 2.38 -13.29 -2.20
C VAL A 62 1.39 -12.21 -1.79
N GLY A 63 1.80 -10.96 -1.98
CA GLY A 63 0.93 -9.80 -2.03
C GLY A 63 1.00 -9.13 -3.41
N TYR A 64 -0.12 -8.61 -3.89
CA TYR A 64 -0.11 -7.77 -5.08
C TYR A 64 -1.26 -6.78 -5.07
N VAL A 65 -1.07 -5.71 -5.82
CA VAL A 65 -2.08 -4.68 -6.04
C VAL A 65 -2.38 -4.60 -7.52
N MET A 66 -3.65 -4.76 -7.86
CA MET A 66 -4.16 -4.37 -9.18
C MET A 66 -4.82 -3.00 -9.06
N MET A 67 -4.45 -2.11 -9.95
CA MET A 67 -5.05 -0.78 -10.03
C MET A 67 -5.55 -0.56 -11.44
N ASN A 68 -6.87 -0.31 -11.56
CA ASN A 68 -7.55 -0.13 -12.85
C ASN A 68 -7.31 -1.29 -13.84
N GLY A 69 -7.31 -2.53 -13.32
CA GLY A 69 -7.15 -3.74 -14.11
C GLY A 69 -5.73 -4.17 -14.42
N LEU A 70 -4.71 -3.42 -13.97
CA LEU A 70 -3.29 -3.75 -14.14
C LEU A 70 -2.65 -4.11 -12.80
N GLU A 71 -1.84 -5.16 -12.76
CA GLU A 71 -0.97 -5.42 -11.61
C GLU A 71 0.14 -4.36 -11.59
N VAL A 72 0.12 -3.50 -10.58
CA VAL A 72 1.08 -2.39 -10.46
C VAL A 72 2.14 -2.61 -9.40
N THR A 73 1.90 -3.51 -8.44
CA THR A 73 2.80 -3.76 -7.32
C THR A 73 2.69 -5.21 -6.91
N ARG A 74 3.82 -5.87 -6.69
CA ARG A 74 3.90 -7.26 -6.18
C ARG A 74 5.01 -7.36 -5.14
N PHE A 75 4.74 -8.07 -4.05
CA PHE A 75 5.66 -8.15 -2.91
C PHE A 75 5.50 -9.44 -2.12
N PRO A 76 6.56 -9.93 -1.46
CA PRO A 76 6.42 -10.93 -0.42
C PRO A 76 5.75 -10.32 0.81
N VAL A 77 5.05 -11.11 1.61
CA VAL A 77 4.32 -10.63 2.80
C VAL A 77 4.98 -11.04 4.11
N HIS A 78 6.04 -11.85 4.04
CA HIS A 78 6.90 -12.23 5.16
C HIS A 78 8.22 -12.81 4.65
N GLY A 79 9.13 -13.13 5.58
CA GLY A 79 10.40 -13.79 5.30
C GLY A 79 11.52 -12.84 4.92
N PRO A 80 12.70 -13.39 4.48
CA PRO A 80 13.92 -12.59 4.30
C PRO A 80 13.80 -11.45 3.31
N GLU A 81 13.01 -11.60 2.24
CA GLU A 81 12.80 -10.54 1.25
C GLU A 81 11.95 -9.40 1.82
N TRP A 82 10.90 -9.73 2.59
CA TRP A 82 10.12 -8.74 3.32
C TRP A 82 10.99 -7.98 4.33
N ASP A 83 11.79 -8.70 5.09
CA ASP A 83 12.68 -8.11 6.10
C ASP A 83 13.70 -7.16 5.47
N ALA A 84 14.23 -7.52 4.30
CA ALA A 84 15.15 -6.67 3.54
C ALA A 84 14.45 -5.40 3.02
N MET A 85 13.23 -5.49 2.50
CA MET A 85 12.46 -4.32 2.08
C MET A 85 12.17 -3.38 3.26
N LYS A 86 11.73 -3.95 4.39
CA LYS A 86 11.49 -3.20 5.63
C LYS A 86 12.77 -2.49 6.10
N ALA A 87 13.91 -3.19 6.12
CA ALA A 87 15.18 -2.63 6.54
C ALA A 87 15.66 -1.46 5.69
N ASN A 88 15.28 -1.42 4.41
CA ASN A 88 15.60 -0.34 3.47
C ASN A 88 14.55 0.77 3.43
N SER A 89 13.54 0.73 4.27
CA SER A 89 12.47 1.71 4.36
C SER A 89 12.53 2.52 5.66
N LYS A 90 11.69 3.55 5.76
CA LYS A 90 11.50 4.29 7.01
C LYS A 90 11.01 3.43 8.18
N PHE A 91 10.47 2.25 7.88
CA PHE A 91 9.95 1.31 8.88
C PHE A 91 11.02 0.41 9.51
N ALA A 92 12.29 0.57 9.15
CA ALA A 92 13.40 -0.30 9.60
C ALA A 92 13.40 -0.56 11.11
N ASN A 93 13.14 0.48 11.90
CA ASN A 93 13.15 0.42 13.38
C ASN A 93 11.75 0.31 14.00
N TRP A 94 10.72 0.01 13.20
CA TRP A 94 9.34 -0.14 13.70
C TRP A 94 9.06 -1.63 13.97
N GLU A 95 9.25 -2.06 15.21
CA GLU A 95 9.16 -3.48 15.59
C GLU A 95 7.83 -4.13 15.20
N ALA A 96 6.72 -3.43 15.42
CA ALA A 96 5.38 -3.95 15.14
C ALA A 96 5.00 -3.95 13.67
N PHE A 97 5.74 -3.24 12.80
CA PHE A 97 5.38 -3.07 11.39
C PHE A 97 5.46 -4.39 10.62
N GLY A 98 4.31 -4.83 10.08
CA GLY A 98 4.21 -6.07 9.30
C GLY A 98 4.43 -7.35 10.11
N SER A 99 4.43 -7.27 11.45
CA SER A 99 4.72 -8.43 12.30
C SER A 99 3.52 -9.33 12.58
N SER A 100 2.31 -8.88 12.29
CA SER A 100 1.08 -9.66 12.50
C SER A 100 0.43 -10.03 11.17
N TRP A 101 -0.05 -11.27 11.09
CA TRP A 101 -0.82 -11.76 9.94
C TRP A 101 -2.34 -11.58 10.11
N ASN A 102 -2.76 -11.12 11.27
CA ASN A 102 -4.15 -10.86 11.59
C ASN A 102 -4.31 -9.41 12.02
N GLY A 103 -5.36 -8.77 11.53
CA GLY A 103 -5.62 -7.38 11.83
C GLY A 103 -6.91 -6.89 11.20
N LYS A 104 -7.12 -5.59 11.30
CA LYS A 104 -8.26 -4.90 10.69
C LYS A 104 -7.84 -4.30 9.35
N LEU A 105 -8.78 -4.20 8.44
CA LEU A 105 -8.67 -3.34 7.28
C LEU A 105 -9.09 -1.94 7.69
N GLY A 106 -8.24 -0.95 7.37
CA GLY A 106 -8.56 0.46 7.55
C GLY A 106 -8.50 1.21 6.23
N VAL A 107 -9.20 2.32 6.15
CA VAL A 107 -9.02 3.35 5.13
C VAL A 107 -8.58 4.63 5.82
N GLN A 108 -7.76 5.42 5.13
CA GLN A 108 -7.13 6.60 5.69
C GLN A 108 -7.52 7.84 4.89
N ASP A 109 -7.68 8.97 5.57
CA ASP A 109 -7.51 10.30 4.99
C ASP A 109 -6.23 10.94 5.58
N HIS A 110 -5.68 11.92 4.88
CA HIS A 110 -4.47 12.61 5.30
C HIS A 110 -4.66 14.12 5.26
N GLY A 111 -5.86 14.57 5.65
CA GLY A 111 -6.24 15.98 5.70
C GLY A 111 -6.93 16.51 4.44
N ASP A 112 -6.83 15.79 3.33
CA ASP A 112 -7.52 16.12 2.09
C ASP A 112 -8.75 15.22 1.89
N LYS A 113 -9.71 15.71 1.10
CA LYS A 113 -10.92 14.95 0.80
C LYS A 113 -10.59 13.69 -0.01
N VAL A 114 -10.93 12.53 0.53
CA VAL A 114 -10.89 11.25 -0.16
C VAL A 114 -12.27 10.58 -0.10
N SER A 115 -12.60 9.81 -1.12
CA SER A 115 -13.88 9.09 -1.18
C SER A 115 -13.65 7.62 -1.49
N TYR A 116 -14.30 6.75 -0.75
CA TYR A 116 -14.27 5.30 -0.93
C TYR A 116 -15.66 4.77 -1.21
N ARG A 117 -15.78 3.74 -2.05
CA ARG A 117 -17.03 3.05 -2.30
C ARG A 117 -16.81 1.59 -2.65
N ASN A 118 -17.87 0.78 -2.51
CA ASN A 118 -17.86 -0.65 -2.89
C ASN A 118 -16.73 -1.44 -2.23
N ILE A 119 -16.42 -1.15 -0.96
CA ILE A 119 -15.41 -1.88 -0.20
C ILE A 119 -15.90 -3.29 0.06
N LYS A 120 -15.14 -4.29 -0.40
CA LYS A 120 -15.48 -5.71 -0.28
C LYS A 120 -14.26 -6.48 0.23
N LEU A 121 -14.48 -7.46 1.07
CA LEU A 121 -13.47 -8.38 1.59
C LEU A 121 -13.89 -9.80 1.30
N ARG A 122 -12.94 -10.62 0.83
CA ARG A 122 -13.12 -12.07 0.64
C ARG A 122 -11.96 -12.81 1.28
N ALA A 123 -12.25 -13.74 2.18
CA ALA A 123 -11.24 -14.67 2.68
C ALA A 123 -10.82 -15.66 1.57
N LEU A 124 -9.54 -15.99 1.56
CA LEU A 124 -8.94 -16.96 0.64
C LEU A 124 -9.00 -18.38 1.21
#